data_09d8d810ea8fc92519b0ea22f645f7c2
#
_entry.id   09d8d810ea8fc92519b0ea22f645f7c2
#
_cell.length_a   1.000
_cell.length_b   1.000
_cell.length_c   1.000
_cell.angle_alpha   90.00
_cell.angle_beta   90.00
_cell.angle_gamma   90.00
#
_symmetry.space_group_name_H-M   'P 1'
#
loop_
_entity.id
_entity.type
_entity.pdbx_description
1 polymer ?
#
loop_
_entity_poly.entity_id
_entity_poly.type
_entity_poly.pdbx_seq_one_letter_code
_entity_poly.pdbx_strand_id
1 'polypeptide(L)'
;YAVRHRRADGWMPDRVTTDGLAVYAAGIAAAPVGEANLDNTPFLIFTVDSLSRRMDPETFLPLFTEWEADLEQGLFLLPIDENGLVYNDVQKPHSPYGFTDTIGKTGTLYMESLLYWRACRMMEHMCKTYGVGNPDHFAEAAESVERSLSLLFDPAAGAFYAATKDCHQYDIWGMAYMLYIGFPCSADEKQAVLSFLEKNYDACVYRGQVRHLLKGQYWERLLIDVEPETYQNGAYWATAS
;
A
#
# COMPACT_ATOMS: atom_id res chain seq x y z
N TYR A 1 -5.92 4.00 19.68
CA TYR A 1 -5.31 2.80 20.33
C TYR A 1 -4.04 2.38 19.58
N ALA A 2 -4.08 2.14 18.26
CA ALA A 2 -2.92 1.71 17.46
C ALA A 2 -1.74 2.69 17.55
N VAL A 3 -1.96 4.00 17.43
CA VAL A 3 -0.90 5.03 17.54
C VAL A 3 -0.14 4.92 18.87
N ARG A 4 -0.83 4.67 19.98
CA ARG A 4 -0.22 4.50 21.30
C ARG A 4 0.61 3.23 21.46
N HIS A 5 0.51 2.31 20.51
CA HIS A 5 1.30 1.08 20.44
C HIS A 5 2.37 1.14 19.34
N ARG A 6 2.71 2.34 18.89
CA ARG A 6 3.82 2.55 17.99
C ARG A 6 5.12 1.98 18.57
N ARG A 7 5.91 1.30 17.76
CA ARG A 7 7.24 0.80 18.13
C ARG A 7 8.19 1.98 18.37
N ALA A 8 9.20 1.79 19.19
CA ALA A 8 10.12 2.89 19.58
C ALA A 8 10.84 3.53 18.37
N ASP A 9 11.02 2.80 17.29
CA ASP A 9 11.63 3.30 16.05
C ASP A 9 10.63 3.97 15.09
N GLY A 10 9.33 3.94 15.39
CA GLY A 10 8.29 4.63 14.63
C GLY A 10 7.30 3.74 13.88
N TRP A 11 7.57 2.44 13.72
CA TRP A 11 6.64 1.54 13.03
C TRP A 11 5.29 1.43 13.74
N MET A 12 4.21 1.61 12.97
CA MET A 12 2.86 1.37 13.46
C MET A 12 2.55 -0.12 13.49
N PRO A 13 1.73 -0.59 14.45
CA PRO A 13 1.35 -1.99 14.50
C PRO A 13 0.42 -2.36 13.34
N ASP A 14 0.58 -3.58 12.83
CA ASP A 14 -0.38 -4.28 11.98
C ASP A 14 -1.68 -4.51 12.76
N ARG A 15 -1.54 -4.98 13.99
CA ARG A 15 -2.65 -5.17 14.92
C ARG A 15 -2.19 -5.09 16.37
N VAL A 16 -3.14 -4.88 17.26
CA VAL A 16 -2.94 -5.03 18.69
C VAL A 16 -3.94 -6.08 19.19
N THR A 17 -3.41 -7.12 19.82
CA THR A 17 -4.22 -8.24 20.34
C THR A 17 -5.09 -7.82 21.52
N THR A 18 -6.06 -8.64 21.89
CA THR A 18 -6.99 -8.33 22.99
C THR A 18 -6.31 -8.23 24.36
N ASP A 19 -5.15 -8.85 24.53
CA ASP A 19 -4.29 -8.75 25.72
C ASP A 19 -3.27 -7.59 25.66
N GLY A 20 -3.34 -6.77 24.60
CA GLY A 20 -2.54 -5.57 24.46
C GLY A 20 -1.18 -5.75 23.79
N LEU A 21 -0.87 -6.92 23.24
CA LEU A 21 0.37 -7.15 22.51
C LEU A 21 0.31 -6.50 21.12
N ALA A 22 1.26 -5.61 20.81
CA ALA A 22 1.42 -5.03 19.50
C ALA A 22 2.19 -6.00 18.57
N VAL A 23 1.66 -6.21 17.37
CA VAL A 23 2.26 -7.04 16.30
C VAL A 23 2.47 -6.15 15.08
N TYR A 24 3.67 -6.15 14.52
CA TYR A 24 4.07 -5.20 13.47
C TYR A 24 4.18 -5.83 12.08
N ALA A 25 4.20 -7.14 12.01
CA ALA A 25 4.26 -7.89 10.75
C ALA A 25 3.08 -8.84 10.61
N ALA A 26 2.79 -9.24 9.39
CA ALA A 26 1.83 -10.31 9.08
C ALA A 26 2.22 -11.64 9.76
N GLY A 27 1.32 -12.59 9.77
CA GLY A 27 1.51 -13.88 10.43
C GLY A 27 1.17 -13.84 11.93
N ILE A 28 1.65 -14.84 12.68
CA ILE A 28 1.49 -14.87 14.14
C ILE A 28 2.71 -14.25 14.82
N ALA A 29 2.51 -13.71 16.04
CA ALA A 29 3.58 -13.03 16.76
C ALA A 29 4.83 -13.91 16.98
N ALA A 30 4.67 -15.23 17.09
CA ALA A 30 5.77 -16.19 17.24
C ALA A 30 6.48 -16.54 15.91
N ALA A 31 5.85 -16.24 14.76
CA ALA A 31 6.41 -16.47 13.42
C ALA A 31 5.93 -15.35 12.48
N PRO A 32 6.52 -14.15 12.62
CA PRO A 32 6.16 -13.01 11.77
C PRO A 32 6.65 -13.24 10.34
N VAL A 33 5.89 -12.74 9.38
CA VAL A 33 6.25 -12.72 7.96
C VAL A 33 6.99 -11.41 7.67
N GLY A 34 8.28 -11.48 7.48
CA GLY A 34 9.12 -10.28 7.34
C GLY A 34 9.30 -9.52 8.65
N GLU A 35 9.54 -8.21 8.59
CA GLU A 35 9.67 -7.35 9.78
C GLU A 35 8.36 -6.62 10.10
N ALA A 36 8.19 -5.38 9.62
CA ALA A 36 6.93 -4.66 9.71
C ALA A 36 6.31 -4.57 8.32
N ASN A 37 5.00 -4.56 8.22
CA ASN A 37 4.34 -4.43 6.93
C ASN A 37 4.44 -2.99 6.42
N LEU A 38 4.64 -2.83 5.11
CA LEU A 38 4.73 -1.52 4.47
C LEU A 38 3.39 -0.76 4.46
N ASP A 39 2.29 -1.45 4.63
CA ASP A 39 0.94 -0.88 4.61
C ASP A 39 0.37 -0.45 5.97
N ASN A 40 1.03 -0.79 7.08
CA ASN A 40 0.52 -0.52 8.42
C ASN A 40 0.16 0.95 8.62
N THR A 41 1.11 1.86 8.37
CA THR A 41 0.87 3.30 8.54
C THR A 41 -0.10 3.87 7.51
N PRO A 42 0.01 3.57 6.20
CA PRO A 42 -1.00 3.97 5.22
C PRO A 42 -2.42 3.61 5.61
N PHE A 43 -2.72 2.38 5.98
CA PHE A 43 -4.08 1.97 6.38
C PHE A 43 -4.54 2.60 7.69
N LEU A 44 -3.64 2.85 8.64
CA LEU A 44 -3.97 3.60 9.84
C LEU A 44 -4.39 5.03 9.50
N ILE A 45 -3.66 5.70 8.60
CA ILE A 45 -4.00 7.05 8.11
C ILE A 45 -5.36 7.05 7.39
N PHE A 46 -5.66 6.03 6.57
CA PHE A 46 -6.99 5.89 5.93
C PHE A 46 -8.11 5.79 6.97
N THR A 47 -7.84 5.08 8.08
CA THR A 47 -8.78 4.97 9.20
C THR A 47 -8.96 6.32 9.89
N VAL A 48 -7.89 7.06 10.15
CA VAL A 48 -7.92 8.39 10.77
C VAL A 48 -8.64 9.40 9.87
N ASP A 49 -8.39 9.41 8.55
CA ASP A 49 -9.12 10.23 7.58
C ASP A 49 -10.62 9.87 7.57
N SER A 50 -10.95 8.59 7.65
CA SER A 50 -12.36 8.15 7.76
C SER A 50 -13.02 8.61 9.04
N LEU A 51 -12.30 8.70 10.16
CA LEU A 51 -12.79 9.25 11.42
C LEU A 51 -12.99 10.77 11.30
N SER A 52 -12.04 11.49 10.70
CA SER A 52 -12.14 12.95 10.52
C SER A 52 -13.39 13.39 9.76
N ARG A 53 -13.83 12.55 8.82
CA ARG A 53 -15.06 12.81 8.01
C ARG A 53 -16.37 12.48 8.73
N ARG A 54 -16.32 11.74 9.84
CA ARG A 54 -17.50 11.24 10.56
C ARG A 54 -17.66 11.82 11.96
N MET A 55 -16.57 12.30 12.53
CA MET A 55 -16.56 12.93 13.85
C MET A 55 -16.83 14.44 13.73
N ASP A 56 -17.36 15.00 14.77
CA ASP A 56 -17.42 16.45 14.93
C ASP A 56 -15.99 17.04 14.96
N PRO A 57 -15.70 18.13 14.21
CA PRO A 57 -14.37 18.71 14.13
C PRO A 57 -13.76 19.10 15.48
N GLU A 58 -14.59 19.62 16.41
CA GLU A 58 -14.11 20.01 17.75
C GLU A 58 -13.68 18.80 18.58
N THR A 59 -14.30 17.65 18.36
CA THR A 59 -13.95 16.38 18.99
C THR A 59 -12.73 15.72 18.33
N PHE A 60 -12.60 15.84 17.01
CA PHE A 60 -11.49 15.21 16.26
C PHE A 60 -10.17 15.98 16.40
N LEU A 61 -10.20 17.31 16.40
CA LEU A 61 -8.98 18.15 16.44
C LEU A 61 -8.01 17.81 17.58
N PRO A 62 -8.43 17.65 18.86
CA PRO A 62 -7.52 17.27 19.93
C PRO A 62 -6.86 15.91 19.71
N LEU A 63 -7.61 14.94 19.15
CA LEU A 63 -7.10 13.62 18.85
C LEU A 63 -6.07 13.67 17.72
N PHE A 64 -6.35 14.40 16.66
CA PHE A 64 -5.43 14.54 15.54
C PHE A 64 -4.15 15.28 15.96
N THR A 65 -4.27 16.32 16.80
CA THR A 65 -3.11 17.02 17.36
C THR A 65 -2.22 16.08 18.20
N GLU A 66 -2.81 15.13 18.92
CA GLU A 66 -2.06 14.10 19.66
C GLU A 66 -1.35 13.12 18.72
N TRP A 67 -1.95 12.76 17.57
CA TRP A 67 -1.48 11.66 16.73
C TRP A 67 -0.63 12.08 15.52
N GLU A 68 -0.74 13.32 15.10
CA GLU A 68 -0.20 13.79 13.81
C GLU A 68 1.30 13.51 13.67
N ALA A 69 2.12 13.93 14.66
CA ALA A 69 3.57 13.71 14.58
C ALA A 69 3.96 12.22 14.57
N ASP A 70 3.22 11.36 15.26
CA ASP A 70 3.45 9.92 15.24
C ASP A 70 3.06 9.30 13.90
N LEU A 71 1.97 9.78 13.27
CA LEU A 71 1.54 9.34 11.94
C LEU A 71 2.53 9.80 10.86
N GLU A 72 3.00 11.04 10.94
CA GLU A 72 4.04 11.58 10.07
C GLU A 72 5.31 10.73 10.16
N GLN A 73 5.82 10.51 11.38
CA GLN A 73 7.01 9.69 11.60
C GLN A 73 6.84 8.28 11.03
N GLY A 74 5.71 7.63 11.30
CA GLY A 74 5.45 6.28 10.81
C GLY A 74 5.31 6.20 9.29
N LEU A 75 4.80 7.25 8.64
CA LEU A 75 4.65 7.29 7.18
C LEU A 75 6.01 7.50 6.51
N PHE A 76 6.82 8.42 7.00
CA PHE A 76 8.16 8.71 6.45
C PHE A 76 9.24 7.70 6.89
N LEU A 77 8.90 6.73 7.72
CA LEU A 77 9.76 5.58 8.01
C LEU A 77 9.74 4.53 6.88
N LEU A 78 8.73 4.56 6.01
CA LEU A 78 8.68 3.66 4.86
C LEU A 78 9.92 3.83 3.99
N PRO A 79 10.58 2.73 3.58
CA PRO A 79 11.72 2.83 2.67
C PRO A 79 11.28 3.42 1.33
N ILE A 80 11.97 4.46 0.87
CA ILE A 80 11.70 5.18 -0.38
C ILE A 80 12.97 5.18 -1.21
N ASP A 81 12.84 4.93 -2.52
CA ASP A 81 13.96 5.01 -3.47
C ASP A 81 14.27 6.47 -3.87
N GLU A 82 15.29 6.66 -4.70
CA GLU A 82 15.72 7.96 -5.20
C GLU A 82 14.67 8.69 -6.04
N ASN A 83 13.64 8.00 -6.49
CA ASN A 83 12.54 8.55 -7.28
C ASN A 83 11.32 8.93 -6.43
N GLY A 84 11.37 8.66 -5.11
CA GLY A 84 10.26 8.92 -4.20
C GLY A 84 9.20 7.83 -4.17
N LEU A 85 9.49 6.64 -4.69
CA LEU A 85 8.61 5.48 -4.69
C LEU A 85 8.95 4.52 -3.55
N VAL A 86 7.97 3.80 -3.04
CA VAL A 86 8.20 2.80 -1.99
C VAL A 86 9.13 1.70 -2.49
N TYR A 87 10.15 1.42 -1.70
CA TYR A 87 11.17 0.43 -2.00
C TYR A 87 11.15 -0.70 -0.98
N ASN A 88 11.39 -1.93 -1.44
CA ASN A 88 11.53 -3.09 -0.57
C ASN A 88 12.86 -3.78 -0.82
N ASP A 89 13.63 -4.02 0.24
CA ASP A 89 14.98 -4.57 0.15
C ASP A 89 14.96 -6.04 -0.35
N VAL A 90 15.86 -6.36 -1.29
CA VAL A 90 15.94 -7.69 -1.90
C VAL A 90 16.41 -8.74 -0.89
N GLN A 91 17.33 -8.38 0.03
CA GLN A 91 17.91 -9.30 0.98
C GLN A 91 17.05 -9.51 2.21
N LYS A 92 16.33 -8.44 2.63
CA LYS A 92 15.53 -8.42 3.84
C LYS A 92 14.17 -7.76 3.57
N PRO A 93 13.34 -8.41 2.76
CA PRO A 93 12.06 -7.81 2.38
C PRO A 93 11.08 -7.74 3.55
N HIS A 94 10.37 -6.62 3.59
CA HIS A 94 9.15 -6.48 4.37
C HIS A 94 7.99 -7.22 3.69
N SER A 95 6.98 -7.58 4.47
CA SER A 95 5.68 -7.93 3.91
C SER A 95 5.09 -6.69 3.21
N PRO A 96 4.65 -6.81 1.94
CA PRO A 96 4.28 -5.63 1.17
C PRO A 96 2.96 -5.01 1.63
N TYR A 97 1.85 -5.73 1.56
CA TYR A 97 0.58 -5.27 2.12
C TYR A 97 -0.40 -6.43 2.35
N GLY A 98 -1.39 -6.21 3.24
CA GLY A 98 -2.31 -7.13 3.86
C GLY A 98 -2.77 -8.36 3.07
N PHE A 99 -3.18 -8.20 1.83
CA PHE A 99 -3.67 -9.33 1.02
C PHE A 99 -2.59 -9.99 0.14
N THR A 100 -1.37 -9.49 0.19
CA THR A 100 -0.18 -10.09 -0.42
C THR A 100 0.96 -10.20 0.58
N ASP A 101 0.64 -10.33 1.84
CA ASP A 101 1.59 -10.36 2.97
C ASP A 101 2.61 -11.49 2.90
N THR A 102 2.28 -12.57 2.20
CA THR A 102 3.19 -13.70 1.97
C THR A 102 4.08 -13.53 0.73
N ILE A 103 3.91 -12.48 -0.05
CA ILE A 103 4.58 -12.28 -1.34
C ILE A 103 5.84 -11.46 -1.15
N GLY A 104 6.95 -11.92 -1.75
CA GLY A 104 8.25 -11.26 -1.67
C GLY A 104 8.49 -10.25 -2.79
N LYS A 105 7.61 -9.26 -2.98
CA LYS A 105 7.84 -8.16 -3.91
C LYS A 105 9.05 -7.34 -3.47
N THR A 106 10.02 -7.10 -4.35
CA THR A 106 11.24 -6.33 -4.02
C THR A 106 11.65 -5.34 -5.10
N GLY A 107 12.52 -4.42 -4.74
CA GLY A 107 12.82 -3.24 -5.54
C GLY A 107 11.78 -2.15 -5.32
N THR A 108 11.55 -1.31 -6.33
CA THR A 108 10.51 -0.28 -6.32
C THR A 108 9.14 -0.94 -6.50
N LEU A 109 8.16 -0.57 -5.67
CA LEU A 109 6.86 -1.22 -5.57
C LEU A 109 5.73 -0.33 -6.08
N TYR A 110 4.82 -0.92 -6.84
CA TYR A 110 3.70 -0.19 -7.45
C TYR A 110 2.54 0.08 -6.48
N MET A 111 1.91 -0.98 -5.98
CA MET A 111 0.72 -0.86 -5.12
C MET A 111 1.04 -0.12 -3.82
N GLU A 112 2.18 -0.40 -3.22
CA GLU A 112 2.63 0.22 -1.99
C GLU A 112 2.93 1.71 -2.17
N SER A 113 3.42 2.12 -3.35
CA SER A 113 3.59 3.53 -3.72
C SER A 113 2.25 4.25 -3.87
N LEU A 114 1.21 3.57 -4.38
CA LEU A 114 -0.15 4.12 -4.43
C LEU A 114 -0.76 4.29 -3.02
N LEU A 115 -0.52 3.33 -2.12
CA LEU A 115 -0.95 3.44 -0.72
C LEU A 115 -0.25 4.60 -0.02
N TYR A 116 1.06 4.74 -0.22
CA TYR A 116 1.87 5.84 0.32
C TYR A 116 1.38 7.20 -0.21
N TRP A 117 1.22 7.33 -1.53
CA TRP A 117 0.67 8.53 -2.16
C TRP A 117 -0.67 8.94 -1.55
N ARG A 118 -1.59 7.99 -1.44
CA ARG A 118 -2.92 8.26 -0.90
C ARG A 118 -2.85 8.70 0.57
N ALA A 119 -2.01 8.05 1.37
CA ALA A 119 -1.78 8.43 2.77
C ALA A 119 -1.21 9.85 2.88
N CYS A 120 -0.23 10.22 2.04
CA CYS A 120 0.31 11.57 1.97
C CYS A 120 -0.78 12.59 1.62
N ARG A 121 -1.60 12.36 0.60
CA ARG A 121 -2.70 13.26 0.23
C ARG A 121 -3.76 13.40 1.33
N MET A 122 -4.04 12.35 2.09
CA MET A 122 -4.95 12.39 3.23
C MET A 122 -4.36 13.19 4.40
N MET A 123 -3.09 12.99 4.74
CA MET A 123 -2.39 13.76 5.76
C MET A 123 -2.29 15.24 5.37
N GLU A 124 -1.91 15.55 4.14
CA GLU A 124 -1.91 16.91 3.59
C GLU A 124 -3.27 17.61 3.81
N HIS A 125 -4.35 16.90 3.42
CA HIS A 125 -5.71 17.43 3.59
C HIS A 125 -6.09 17.67 5.05
N MET A 126 -5.82 16.70 5.93
CA MET A 126 -6.12 16.82 7.37
C MET A 126 -5.29 17.94 8.02
N CYS A 127 -3.99 18.03 7.72
CA CYS A 127 -3.13 19.09 8.24
C CYS A 127 -3.62 20.49 7.82
N LYS A 128 -4.00 20.66 6.54
CA LYS A 128 -4.58 21.92 6.04
C LYS A 128 -5.93 22.24 6.71
N THR A 129 -6.79 21.24 6.86
CA THR A 129 -8.15 21.42 7.40
C THR A 129 -8.13 21.82 8.88
N TYR A 130 -7.25 21.20 9.66
CA TYR A 130 -7.20 21.37 11.11
C TYR A 130 -6.09 22.32 11.58
N GLY A 131 -5.21 22.77 10.69
CA GLY A 131 -4.09 23.67 11.03
C GLY A 131 -3.02 23.01 11.94
N VAL A 132 -2.79 21.70 11.76
CA VAL A 132 -1.86 20.90 12.57
C VAL A 132 -0.78 20.30 11.66
N GLY A 133 0.47 20.27 12.11
CA GLY A 133 1.59 19.69 11.36
C GLY A 133 2.05 20.53 10.16
N ASN A 134 2.80 19.90 9.26
CA ASN A 134 3.30 20.54 8.05
C ASN A 134 2.71 19.88 6.78
N PRO A 135 1.66 20.44 6.17
CA PRO A 135 1.04 19.86 4.98
C PRO A 135 1.98 19.79 3.75
N ASP A 136 2.98 20.66 3.67
CA ASP A 136 3.87 20.73 2.51
C ASP A 136 4.79 19.51 2.43
N HIS A 137 5.21 18.92 3.55
CA HIS A 137 5.97 17.65 3.56
C HIS A 137 5.20 16.53 2.87
N PHE A 138 3.93 16.42 3.16
CA PHE A 138 3.07 15.38 2.55
C PHE A 138 2.76 15.68 1.09
N ALA A 139 2.58 16.96 0.75
CA ALA A 139 2.38 17.39 -0.64
C ALA A 139 3.58 17.03 -1.51
N GLU A 140 4.79 17.39 -1.08
CA GLU A 140 6.06 17.09 -1.79
C GLU A 140 6.26 15.59 -1.99
N ALA A 141 5.99 14.78 -0.96
CA ALA A 141 6.09 13.33 -1.03
C ALA A 141 5.08 12.74 -2.04
N ALA A 142 3.83 13.18 -2.01
CA ALA A 142 2.81 12.74 -2.97
C ALA A 142 3.15 13.15 -4.41
N GLU A 143 3.61 14.39 -4.63
CA GLU A 143 4.04 14.86 -5.95
C GLU A 143 5.23 14.08 -6.49
N SER A 144 6.14 13.60 -5.61
CA SER A 144 7.25 12.76 -6.03
C SER A 144 6.75 11.43 -6.62
N VAL A 145 5.78 10.80 -5.95
CA VAL A 145 5.12 9.58 -6.49
C VAL A 145 4.44 9.88 -7.83
N GLU A 146 3.72 11.00 -7.94
CA GLU A 146 3.02 11.38 -9.18
C GLU A 146 3.97 11.53 -10.37
N ARG A 147 5.15 12.11 -10.14
CA ARG A 147 6.17 12.27 -11.17
C ARG A 147 6.83 10.96 -11.61
N SER A 148 6.89 9.98 -10.71
CA SER A 148 7.79 8.84 -10.88
C SER A 148 7.07 7.50 -11.10
N LEU A 149 5.78 7.38 -10.79
CA LEU A 149 5.07 6.10 -10.84
C LEU A 149 5.10 5.46 -12.23
N SER A 150 5.13 6.30 -13.30
CA SER A 150 5.25 5.85 -14.69
C SER A 150 6.55 5.09 -15.00
N LEU A 151 7.56 5.11 -14.13
CA LEU A 151 8.75 4.26 -14.24
C LEU A 151 8.42 2.76 -14.16
N LEU A 152 7.28 2.42 -13.58
CA LEU A 152 6.78 1.04 -13.49
C LEU A 152 5.83 0.67 -14.64
N PHE A 153 5.55 1.59 -15.56
CA PHE A 153 4.63 1.35 -16.67
C PHE A 153 5.31 0.68 -17.85
N ASP A 154 4.69 -0.37 -18.38
CA ASP A 154 5.06 -0.99 -19.65
C ASP A 154 4.16 -0.45 -20.76
N PRO A 155 4.64 0.46 -21.62
CA PRO A 155 3.82 1.03 -22.70
C PRO A 155 3.47 0.01 -23.79
N ALA A 156 4.24 -1.07 -23.93
CA ALA A 156 3.95 -2.11 -24.92
C ALA A 156 2.77 -2.99 -24.50
N ALA A 157 2.64 -3.25 -23.20
CA ALA A 157 1.52 -4.01 -22.64
C ALA A 157 0.33 -3.11 -22.26
N GLY A 158 0.59 -1.85 -21.91
CA GLY A 158 -0.40 -0.94 -21.33
C GLY A 158 -0.71 -1.27 -19.86
N ALA A 159 0.27 -1.74 -19.11
CA ALA A 159 0.11 -2.25 -17.76
C ALA A 159 1.28 -1.83 -16.85
N PHE A 160 1.06 -1.84 -15.53
CA PHE A 160 2.10 -1.55 -14.53
C PHE A 160 2.66 -2.85 -13.93
N TYR A 161 3.97 -2.92 -13.80
CA TYR A 161 4.65 -3.95 -13.04
C TYR A 161 4.46 -3.76 -11.53
N ALA A 162 4.27 -4.86 -10.80
CA ALA A 162 4.10 -4.85 -9.35
C ALA A 162 5.39 -4.43 -8.61
N ALA A 163 6.54 -4.80 -9.15
CA ALA A 163 7.85 -4.54 -8.57
C ALA A 163 8.94 -4.53 -9.64
N THR A 164 10.10 -3.91 -9.34
CA THR A 164 11.21 -3.81 -10.31
C THR A 164 12.23 -4.95 -10.21
N LYS A 165 12.17 -5.77 -9.14
CA LYS A 165 13.08 -6.90 -8.91
C LYS A 165 12.30 -8.21 -8.84
N ASP A 166 12.11 -8.78 -7.66
CA ASP A 166 11.29 -9.98 -7.51
C ASP A 166 9.81 -9.64 -7.66
N CYS A 167 9.04 -10.53 -8.23
CA CYS A 167 7.64 -10.36 -8.58
C CYS A 167 7.41 -9.26 -9.64
N HIS A 168 8.28 -9.25 -10.65
CA HIS A 168 8.20 -8.35 -11.80
C HIS A 168 7.10 -8.77 -12.78
N GLN A 169 5.86 -8.78 -12.31
CA GLN A 169 4.66 -9.18 -13.03
C GLN A 169 3.66 -8.02 -13.03
N TYR A 170 2.69 -8.03 -13.93
CA TYR A 170 1.67 -6.97 -13.97
C TYR A 170 0.73 -7.08 -12.77
N ASP A 171 0.59 -5.99 -12.02
CA ASP A 171 -0.26 -5.90 -10.84
C ASP A 171 -1.69 -5.53 -11.22
N ILE A 172 -2.53 -6.54 -11.40
CA ILE A 172 -3.92 -6.33 -11.80
C ILE A 172 -4.68 -5.56 -10.72
N TRP A 173 -4.46 -5.92 -9.47
CA TRP A 173 -5.15 -5.26 -8.36
C TRP A 173 -4.66 -3.83 -8.13
N GLY A 174 -3.35 -3.61 -8.22
CA GLY A 174 -2.78 -2.27 -8.16
C GLY A 174 -3.32 -1.34 -9.25
N MET A 175 -3.48 -1.83 -10.50
CA MET A 175 -4.08 -1.06 -11.58
C MET A 175 -5.55 -0.73 -11.31
N ALA A 176 -6.34 -1.69 -10.83
CA ALA A 176 -7.72 -1.43 -10.45
C ALA A 176 -7.82 -0.41 -9.30
N TYR A 177 -6.92 -0.52 -8.30
CA TYR A 177 -6.82 0.41 -7.19
C TYR A 177 -6.41 1.82 -7.65
N MET A 178 -5.44 1.96 -8.55
CA MET A 178 -5.04 3.24 -9.15
C MET A 178 -6.23 3.98 -9.76
N LEU A 179 -7.04 3.26 -10.54
CA LEU A 179 -8.26 3.82 -11.15
C LEU A 179 -9.30 4.20 -10.10
N TYR A 180 -9.50 3.35 -9.09
CA TYR A 180 -10.45 3.58 -8.00
C TYR A 180 -10.13 4.82 -7.16
N ILE A 181 -8.86 5.03 -6.82
CA ILE A 181 -8.44 6.18 -6.01
C ILE A 181 -8.29 7.48 -6.83
N GLY A 182 -8.41 7.39 -8.17
CA GLY A 182 -8.26 8.55 -9.05
C GLY A 182 -6.83 9.10 -9.10
N PHE A 183 -5.83 8.22 -9.05
CA PHE A 183 -4.43 8.66 -9.16
C PHE A 183 -4.20 9.49 -10.44
N PRO A 184 -3.47 10.62 -10.38
CA PRO A 184 -3.30 11.55 -11.50
C PRO A 184 -2.24 11.07 -12.50
N CYS A 185 -2.44 9.90 -13.11
CA CYS A 185 -1.64 9.43 -14.25
C CYS A 185 -2.03 10.17 -15.55
N SER A 186 -1.21 10.04 -16.58
CA SER A 186 -1.52 10.61 -17.90
C SER A 186 -2.80 9.98 -18.48
N ALA A 187 -3.48 10.71 -19.37
CA ALA A 187 -4.68 10.21 -20.06
C ALA A 187 -4.37 8.95 -20.89
N ASP A 188 -3.19 8.90 -21.50
CA ASP A 188 -2.75 7.77 -22.32
C ASP A 188 -2.48 6.52 -21.47
N GLU A 189 -1.79 6.66 -20.34
CA GLU A 189 -1.59 5.56 -19.38
C GLU A 189 -2.91 5.04 -18.84
N LYS A 190 -3.80 5.96 -18.43
CA LYS A 190 -5.13 5.58 -17.93
C LYS A 190 -5.92 4.79 -18.98
N GLN A 191 -5.92 5.26 -20.23
CA GLN A 191 -6.63 4.59 -21.32
C GLN A 191 -5.99 3.23 -21.65
N ALA A 192 -4.65 3.13 -21.62
CA ALA A 192 -3.95 1.89 -21.84
C ALA A 192 -4.28 0.84 -20.76
N VAL A 193 -4.26 1.24 -19.48
CA VAL A 193 -4.65 0.37 -18.35
C VAL A 193 -6.11 -0.09 -18.49
N LEU A 194 -7.04 0.80 -18.80
CA LEU A 194 -8.45 0.43 -19.02
C LEU A 194 -8.57 -0.59 -20.15
N SER A 195 -7.89 -0.35 -21.29
CA SER A 195 -7.89 -1.27 -22.42
C SER A 195 -7.26 -2.63 -22.10
N PHE A 196 -6.18 -2.63 -21.29
CA PHE A 196 -5.56 -3.86 -20.80
C PHE A 196 -6.51 -4.67 -19.91
N LEU A 197 -7.16 -4.04 -18.93
CA LEU A 197 -8.11 -4.70 -18.04
C LEU A 197 -9.35 -5.21 -18.78
N GLU A 198 -9.89 -4.42 -19.72
CA GLU A 198 -11.02 -4.82 -20.55
C GLU A 198 -10.69 -6.03 -21.43
N LYS A 199 -9.56 -5.97 -22.15
CA LYS A 199 -9.09 -7.08 -23.01
C LYS A 199 -8.88 -8.38 -22.24
N ASN A 200 -8.43 -8.28 -20.99
CA ASN A 200 -8.10 -9.42 -20.14
C ASN A 200 -9.16 -9.69 -19.06
N TYR A 201 -10.39 -9.16 -19.21
CA TYR A 201 -11.41 -9.20 -18.16
C TYR A 201 -11.62 -10.60 -17.57
N ASP A 202 -11.80 -11.62 -18.40
CA ASP A 202 -12.04 -13.01 -17.98
C ASP A 202 -10.82 -13.63 -17.26
N ALA A 203 -9.63 -13.07 -17.47
CA ALA A 203 -8.40 -13.48 -16.78
C ALA A 203 -8.14 -12.66 -15.50
N CYS A 204 -8.73 -11.46 -15.41
CA CYS A 204 -8.59 -10.55 -14.25
C CYS A 204 -9.68 -10.80 -13.20
N VAL A 205 -10.86 -11.29 -13.59
CA VAL A 205 -12.03 -11.36 -12.70
C VAL A 205 -12.49 -12.82 -12.56
N TYR A 206 -12.80 -13.22 -11.34
CA TYR A 206 -13.40 -14.51 -11.02
C TYR A 206 -14.60 -14.32 -10.09
N ARG A 207 -15.80 -14.62 -10.56
CA ARG A 207 -17.05 -14.48 -9.78
C ARG A 207 -17.21 -13.10 -9.12
N GLY A 208 -16.85 -12.04 -9.85
CA GLY A 208 -16.93 -10.66 -9.34
C GLY A 208 -15.75 -10.20 -8.48
N GLN A 209 -14.77 -11.05 -8.25
CA GLN A 209 -13.54 -10.70 -7.52
C GLN A 209 -12.39 -10.42 -8.47
N VAL A 210 -11.63 -9.36 -8.20
CA VAL A 210 -10.42 -9.02 -8.95
C VAL A 210 -9.25 -9.89 -8.48
N ARG A 211 -8.55 -10.50 -9.43
CA ARG A 211 -7.33 -11.27 -9.14
C ARG A 211 -6.14 -10.34 -8.92
N HIS A 212 -5.11 -10.84 -8.23
CA HIS A 212 -3.83 -10.12 -8.10
C HIS A 212 -3.02 -10.17 -9.40
N LEU A 213 -3.03 -11.31 -10.07
CA LEU A 213 -2.38 -11.58 -11.35
C LEU A 213 -3.38 -12.13 -12.36
N LEU A 214 -3.00 -12.18 -13.64
CA LEU A 214 -3.77 -12.85 -14.67
C LEU A 214 -3.97 -14.34 -14.34
N LYS A 215 -5.10 -14.90 -14.74
CA LYS A 215 -5.42 -16.32 -14.54
C LYS A 215 -4.26 -17.21 -15.03
N GLY A 216 -3.80 -18.11 -14.16
CA GLY A 216 -2.70 -19.04 -14.44
C GLY A 216 -1.32 -18.47 -14.15
N GLN A 217 -1.21 -17.22 -13.69
CA GLN A 217 0.04 -16.66 -13.21
C GLN A 217 0.11 -16.74 -11.68
N TYR A 218 1.33 -16.87 -11.16
CA TYR A 218 1.66 -16.94 -9.74
C TYR A 218 2.85 -16.04 -9.45
N TRP A 219 2.93 -15.51 -8.21
CA TRP A 219 4.05 -14.67 -7.81
C TRP A 219 5.34 -15.49 -7.76
N GLU A 220 6.44 -14.89 -8.24
CA GLU A 220 7.74 -15.56 -8.39
C GLU A 220 8.45 -15.84 -7.07
N ARG A 221 8.21 -14.99 -6.06
CA ARG A 221 8.85 -15.11 -4.75
C ARG A 221 7.84 -15.05 -3.61
N LEU A 222 8.00 -15.96 -2.66
CA LEU A 222 7.21 -16.02 -1.43
C LEU A 222 8.11 -15.75 -0.21
N LEU A 223 7.54 -15.16 0.83
CA LEU A 223 8.21 -14.93 2.12
C LEU A 223 8.06 -16.11 3.08
N ILE A 224 7.11 -17.00 2.80
CA ILE A 224 6.83 -18.21 3.58
C ILE A 224 6.80 -19.43 2.67
N ASP A 225 6.97 -20.61 3.25
CA ASP A 225 6.87 -21.89 2.54
C ASP A 225 5.39 -22.27 2.37
N VAL A 226 4.84 -22.00 1.21
CA VAL A 226 3.49 -22.39 0.78
C VAL A 226 3.54 -22.97 -0.63
N GLU A 227 2.57 -23.81 -0.97
CA GLU A 227 2.47 -24.35 -2.32
C GLU A 227 2.38 -23.23 -3.36
N PRO A 228 3.25 -23.19 -4.37
CA PRO A 228 3.35 -22.07 -5.32
C PRO A 228 2.04 -21.75 -6.07
N GLU A 229 1.26 -22.78 -6.39
CA GLU A 229 0.05 -22.65 -7.20
C GLU A 229 -1.25 -22.61 -6.36
N THR A 230 -1.24 -21.84 -5.26
CA THR A 230 -2.39 -21.71 -4.37
C THR A 230 -3.10 -20.36 -4.56
N TYR A 231 -4.29 -20.22 -3.94
CA TYR A 231 -5.00 -18.94 -3.90
C TYR A 231 -4.21 -17.84 -3.19
N GLN A 232 -3.27 -18.19 -2.31
CA GLN A 232 -2.37 -17.25 -1.64
C GLN A 232 -1.27 -16.73 -2.55
N ASN A 233 -1.10 -17.33 -3.73
CA ASN A 233 -0.09 -16.93 -4.69
C ASN A 233 -0.71 -16.57 -6.05
N GLY A 234 -1.07 -15.31 -6.22
CA GLY A 234 -1.47 -14.71 -7.49
C GLY A 234 -2.94 -14.85 -7.87
N ALA A 235 -3.71 -15.76 -7.24
CA ALA A 235 -5.10 -15.93 -7.60
C ALA A 235 -5.96 -14.76 -7.10
N TYR A 236 -6.46 -14.85 -5.91
CA TYR A 236 -7.20 -13.81 -5.22
C TYR A 236 -7.27 -14.18 -3.75
N TRP A 237 -7.21 -13.19 -2.91
CA TRP A 237 -7.55 -13.37 -1.50
C TRP A 237 -9.04 -13.14 -1.32
N ALA A 238 -9.72 -14.02 -0.62
CA ALA A 238 -11.18 -14.08 -0.56
C ALA A 238 -11.91 -12.82 -0.06
N THR A 239 -11.18 -11.83 0.36
CA THR A 239 -11.72 -10.60 0.95
C THR A 239 -11.53 -9.36 0.10
N ALA A 240 -10.95 -9.50 -1.08
CA ALA A 240 -10.59 -8.40 -1.96
C ALA A 240 -11.71 -8.00 -2.92
N SER A 241 -12.93 -8.18 -2.55
CA SER A 241 -14.10 -7.79 -3.35
C SER A 241 -14.71 -6.49 -2.85
#